data_6b9684c83b0cc7eb996d00f52dacaee4
#
_entry.id   6b9684c83b0cc7eb996d00f52dacaee4
#
_cell.length_a   1.000
_cell.length_b   1.000
_cell.length_c   1.000
_cell.angle_alpha   90.00
_cell.angle_beta   90.00
_cell.angle_gamma   90.00
#
_symmetry.space_group_name_H-M   'P 1'
#
loop_
_entity.id
_entity.type
_entity.pdbx_description
1 polymer ?
#
loop_
_entity_poly.entity_id
_entity_poly.type
_entity_poly.pdbx_seq_one_letter_code
_entity_poly.pdbx_strand_id
1 'polypeptide(L)'
;LTKQDNRSVYKTGRSPCFEIPTVNRPPRYASPVVELRQYTLKPGQRETLIALFDREFVETQEATGMTVIGQFRDLDRPNMFVWLRGFESMETRKDALSAFYGGPVWAAHRDAANATMIDSDDVLLLKPAWQGAGFDLSGSKRPTTAEAQSMSDRSRLPGFVEISIHHLRPGAEAGFAERFQAEAVPQLAANGARLLGAFISEHCENTFPRLPVRAGENVFIAVAGFDDGDSHAGFQTALAASPAWRAVRETHWAGSTKPAETLRLTPTARSLLR
;
A
#
# COMPACT_ATOMS: atom_id res chain seq x y z
N LEU A 1 -16.26 56.62 29.71
CA LEU A 1 -14.95 55.92 29.70
C LEU A 1 -15.20 54.43 29.68
N THR A 2 -15.27 53.89 28.46
CA THR A 2 -15.58 52.49 28.10
C THR A 2 -14.32 51.64 28.16
N LYS A 3 -14.35 50.59 28.94
CA LYS A 3 -13.31 49.53 28.95
C LYS A 3 -13.55 48.60 27.74
N GLN A 4 -12.56 48.54 26.85
CA GLN A 4 -12.47 47.53 25.82
C GLN A 4 -11.89 46.24 26.40
N ASP A 5 -12.70 45.16 26.35
CA ASP A 5 -12.28 43.79 26.63
C ASP A 5 -11.57 43.22 25.41
N ASN A 6 -10.25 42.96 25.54
CA ASN A 6 -9.42 42.39 24.51
C ASN A 6 -9.31 40.86 24.77
N ARG A 7 -10.29 40.07 24.30
CA ARG A 7 -10.19 38.61 24.30
C ARG A 7 -9.48 38.14 23.04
N SER A 8 -8.22 37.83 23.20
CA SER A 8 -7.43 37.11 22.19
C SER A 8 -8.00 35.70 22.02
N VAL A 9 -8.61 35.45 20.86
CA VAL A 9 -9.08 34.13 20.46
C VAL A 9 -7.89 33.41 19.80
N TYR A 10 -7.27 32.49 20.52
CA TYR A 10 -6.35 31.53 19.93
C TYR A 10 -7.11 30.61 18.96
N LYS A 11 -7.03 30.90 17.66
CA LYS A 11 -7.40 29.97 16.61
C LYS A 11 -6.37 28.84 16.60
N THR A 12 -6.76 27.68 17.10
CA THR A 12 -6.02 26.42 16.85
C THR A 12 -6.04 26.17 15.35
N GLY A 13 -4.92 26.44 14.69
CA GLY A 13 -4.73 26.16 13.28
C GLY A 13 -4.74 24.65 13.07
N ARG A 14 -5.83 24.10 12.53
CA ARG A 14 -5.83 22.80 11.87
C ARG A 14 -4.96 22.94 10.63
N SER A 15 -3.89 22.16 10.53
CA SER A 15 -3.16 22.00 9.26
C SER A 15 -4.14 21.51 8.22
N PRO A 16 -4.34 22.20 7.11
CA PRO A 16 -5.19 21.70 6.04
C PRO A 16 -4.50 20.49 5.42
N CYS A 17 -5.22 19.37 5.34
CA CYS A 17 -4.85 18.29 4.42
C CYS A 17 -4.82 18.93 3.03
N PHE A 18 -3.63 19.05 2.44
CA PHE A 18 -3.47 19.65 1.13
C PHE A 18 -4.20 18.79 0.11
N GLU A 19 -5.31 19.31 -0.45
CA GLU A 19 -5.91 18.76 -1.66
C GLU A 19 -4.93 18.99 -2.81
N ILE A 20 -4.36 17.91 -3.34
CA ILE A 20 -3.64 17.94 -4.61
C ILE A 20 -4.70 18.24 -5.68
N PRO A 21 -4.53 19.26 -6.54
CA PRO A 21 -5.53 19.56 -7.57
C PRO A 21 -5.80 18.32 -8.41
N THR A 22 -7.06 17.92 -8.48
CA THR A 22 -7.54 16.80 -9.29
C THR A 22 -7.31 17.11 -10.77
N VAL A 23 -6.18 16.70 -11.30
CA VAL A 23 -6.02 16.56 -12.74
C VAL A 23 -6.92 15.40 -13.16
N ASN A 24 -7.80 15.65 -14.10
CA ASN A 24 -8.83 14.76 -14.65
C ASN A 24 -8.21 13.40 -15.04
N ARG A 25 -8.10 12.46 -14.11
CA ARG A 25 -7.63 11.09 -14.35
C ARG A 25 -8.79 10.12 -14.13
N PRO A 26 -8.98 9.16 -15.03
CA PRO A 26 -9.98 8.13 -14.80
C PRO A 26 -9.66 7.33 -13.52
N PRO A 27 -10.67 6.89 -12.74
CA PRO A 27 -10.55 6.39 -11.36
C PRO A 27 -9.67 5.16 -11.12
N ARG A 28 -9.07 4.59 -12.16
CA ARG A 28 -8.23 3.39 -12.07
C ARG A 28 -6.72 3.67 -11.97
N TYR A 29 -6.24 4.92 -12.07
CA TYR A 29 -4.85 5.18 -12.44
C TYR A 29 -3.97 5.83 -11.39
N ALA A 30 -4.50 6.38 -10.36
CA ALA A 30 -3.74 6.84 -9.21
C ALA A 30 -4.70 7.04 -8.06
N SER A 31 -4.45 6.39 -6.94
CA SER A 31 -5.16 6.64 -5.70
C SER A 31 -4.29 7.58 -4.86
N PRO A 32 -4.72 8.82 -4.60
CA PRO A 32 -4.00 9.75 -3.71
C PRO A 32 -3.86 9.23 -2.29
N VAL A 33 -4.76 8.36 -1.86
CA VAL A 33 -4.72 7.68 -0.56
C VAL A 33 -4.66 6.18 -0.77
N VAL A 34 -3.69 5.51 -0.15
CA VAL A 34 -3.48 4.07 -0.25
C VAL A 34 -3.40 3.46 1.15
N GLU A 35 -4.00 2.31 1.34
CA GLU A 35 -3.77 1.47 2.51
C GLU A 35 -2.92 0.24 2.11
N LEU A 36 -1.78 0.07 2.78
CA LEU A 36 -1.07 -1.20 2.81
C LEU A 36 -1.53 -1.97 4.05
N ARG A 37 -2.10 -3.14 3.82
CA ARG A 37 -2.72 -3.96 4.86
C ARG A 37 -2.02 -5.31 4.93
N GLN A 38 -1.54 -5.66 6.12
CA GLN A 38 -0.88 -6.93 6.40
C GLN A 38 -1.72 -7.72 7.39
N TYR A 39 -2.39 -8.77 6.94
CA TYR A 39 -3.26 -9.59 7.79
C TYR A 39 -2.51 -10.82 8.28
N THR A 40 -2.48 -11.02 9.59
CA THR A 40 -2.02 -12.25 10.20
C THR A 40 -3.18 -13.23 10.30
N LEU A 41 -3.05 -14.37 9.67
CA LEU A 41 -4.10 -15.38 9.58
C LEU A 41 -3.79 -16.59 10.46
N LYS A 42 -4.82 -17.33 10.81
CA LYS A 42 -4.65 -18.64 11.43
C LYS A 42 -3.91 -19.59 10.49
N PRO A 43 -3.11 -20.51 11.02
CA PRO A 43 -2.36 -21.45 10.20
C PRO A 43 -3.24 -22.15 9.17
N GLY A 44 -2.80 -22.12 7.90
CA GLY A 44 -3.49 -22.75 6.79
C GLY A 44 -4.72 -22.00 6.24
N GLN A 45 -5.10 -20.85 6.81
CA GLN A 45 -6.31 -20.13 6.41
C GLN A 45 -6.10 -19.10 5.29
N ARG A 46 -4.88 -18.93 4.80
CA ARG A 46 -4.59 -17.90 3.77
C ARG A 46 -5.38 -18.13 2.49
N GLU A 47 -5.35 -19.32 1.95
CA GLU A 47 -6.07 -19.63 0.70
C GLU A 47 -7.60 -19.58 0.89
N THR A 48 -8.09 -19.92 2.08
CA THR A 48 -9.51 -19.76 2.43
C THR A 48 -9.94 -18.29 2.36
N LEU A 49 -9.14 -17.40 2.95
CA LEU A 49 -9.42 -15.96 2.90
C LEU A 49 -9.28 -15.41 1.47
N ILE A 50 -8.24 -15.78 0.73
CA ILE A 50 -8.04 -15.34 -0.66
C ILE A 50 -9.26 -15.75 -1.52
N ALA A 51 -9.69 -16.99 -1.43
CA ALA A 51 -10.84 -17.47 -2.21
C ALA A 51 -12.14 -16.72 -1.87
N LEU A 52 -12.37 -16.44 -0.58
CA LEU A 52 -13.51 -15.63 -0.14
C LEU A 52 -13.39 -14.18 -0.63
N PHE A 53 -12.21 -13.57 -0.48
CA PHE A 53 -11.93 -12.20 -0.88
C PHE A 53 -12.13 -12.01 -2.39
N ASP A 54 -11.57 -12.91 -3.18
CA ASP A 54 -11.67 -12.90 -4.64
C ASP A 54 -13.10 -13.05 -5.15
N ARG A 55 -13.93 -13.83 -4.46
CA ARG A 55 -15.30 -14.11 -4.87
C ARG A 55 -16.28 -13.02 -4.43
N GLU A 56 -16.14 -12.51 -3.19
CA GLU A 56 -17.16 -11.68 -2.57
C GLU A 56 -16.74 -10.22 -2.39
N PHE A 57 -15.43 -9.93 -2.19
CA PHE A 57 -15.01 -8.63 -1.70
C PHE A 57 -14.34 -7.74 -2.74
N VAL A 58 -13.86 -8.25 -3.86
CA VAL A 58 -13.18 -7.42 -4.86
C VAL A 58 -14.16 -6.45 -5.52
N GLU A 59 -15.13 -6.96 -6.27
CA GLU A 59 -16.09 -6.14 -7.01
C GLU A 59 -16.98 -5.31 -6.08
N THR A 60 -17.34 -5.85 -4.94
CA THR A 60 -18.21 -5.15 -3.98
C THR A 60 -17.52 -4.00 -3.29
N GLN A 61 -16.21 -4.07 -3.04
CA GLN A 61 -15.42 -2.93 -2.62
C GLN A 61 -15.29 -1.90 -3.76
N GLU A 62 -14.97 -2.33 -4.96
CA GLU A 62 -14.84 -1.43 -6.11
C GLU A 62 -16.15 -0.72 -6.46
N ALA A 63 -17.29 -1.38 -6.25
CA ALA A 63 -18.62 -0.78 -6.43
C ALA A 63 -18.90 0.37 -5.44
N THR A 64 -18.20 0.47 -4.32
CA THR A 64 -18.29 1.58 -3.37
C THR A 64 -17.29 2.70 -3.62
N GLY A 65 -16.51 2.64 -4.70
CA GLY A 65 -15.52 3.67 -5.06
C GLY A 65 -14.09 3.40 -4.58
N MET A 66 -13.83 2.25 -3.95
CA MET A 66 -12.46 1.81 -3.67
C MET A 66 -11.81 1.23 -4.93
N THR A 67 -10.48 1.25 -4.99
CA THR A 67 -9.71 0.45 -5.94
C THR A 67 -8.98 -0.64 -5.17
N VAL A 68 -9.25 -1.92 -5.43
CA VAL A 68 -8.46 -3.04 -4.92
C VAL A 68 -7.23 -3.18 -5.80
N ILE A 69 -6.11 -2.61 -5.37
CA ILE A 69 -4.89 -2.46 -6.17
C ILE A 69 -4.17 -3.78 -6.35
N GLY A 70 -3.95 -4.50 -5.26
CA GLY A 70 -3.23 -5.76 -5.30
C GLY A 70 -3.49 -6.63 -4.09
N GLN A 71 -3.42 -7.94 -4.31
CA GLN A 71 -3.52 -8.95 -3.28
C GLN A 71 -2.35 -9.93 -3.44
N PHE A 72 -1.71 -10.27 -2.33
CA PHE A 72 -0.43 -11.00 -2.36
C PHE A 72 -0.35 -12.06 -1.27
N ARG A 73 0.39 -13.11 -1.60
CA ARG A 73 0.92 -14.08 -0.64
C ARG A 73 2.31 -13.64 -0.21
N ASP A 74 2.54 -13.51 1.07
CA ASP A 74 3.89 -13.36 1.60
C ASP A 74 4.64 -14.68 1.47
N LEU A 75 5.83 -14.64 0.88
CA LEU A 75 6.66 -15.82 0.60
C LEU A 75 7.43 -16.30 1.83
N ASP A 76 7.75 -15.39 2.74
CA ASP A 76 8.51 -15.69 3.95
C ASP A 76 7.61 -16.06 5.12
N ARG A 77 6.36 -15.58 5.10
CA ARG A 77 5.39 -15.73 6.17
C ARG A 77 4.10 -16.39 5.63
N PRO A 78 3.99 -17.72 5.66
CA PRO A 78 2.92 -18.47 4.98
C PRO A 78 1.49 -18.15 5.49
N ASN A 79 1.38 -17.55 6.68
CA ASN A 79 0.10 -17.16 7.26
C ASN A 79 -0.19 -15.66 7.11
N MET A 80 0.55 -14.95 6.25
CA MET A 80 0.27 -13.55 5.97
C MET A 80 -0.46 -13.39 4.63
N PHE A 81 -1.47 -12.53 4.64
CA PHE A 81 -2.13 -12.00 3.45
C PHE A 81 -1.91 -10.51 3.39
N VAL A 82 -1.20 -10.06 2.36
CA VAL A 82 -0.87 -8.65 2.16
C VAL A 82 -1.71 -8.11 1.00
N TRP A 83 -2.31 -6.94 1.18
CA TRP A 83 -3.09 -6.34 0.11
C TRP A 83 -3.11 -4.81 0.18
N LEU A 84 -3.40 -4.21 -0.96
CA LEU A 84 -3.41 -2.77 -1.16
C LEU A 84 -4.77 -2.34 -1.70
N ARG A 85 -5.31 -1.28 -1.14
CA ARG A 85 -6.47 -0.58 -1.71
C ARG A 85 -6.25 0.93 -1.75
N GLY A 86 -6.94 1.58 -2.68
CA GLY A 86 -6.79 3.00 -2.92
C GLY A 86 -8.11 3.75 -2.92
N PHE A 87 -8.02 5.07 -2.68
CA PHE A 87 -9.14 6.00 -2.60
C PHE A 87 -8.72 7.35 -3.20
N GLU A 88 -9.71 8.10 -3.69
CA GLU A 88 -9.49 9.44 -4.25
C GLU A 88 -9.19 10.50 -3.19
N SER A 89 -9.67 10.30 -1.96
CA SER A 89 -9.43 11.19 -0.82
C SER A 89 -9.74 10.49 0.50
N MET A 90 -9.40 11.12 1.62
CA MET A 90 -9.78 10.65 2.95
C MET A 90 -11.30 10.69 3.20
N GLU A 91 -12.02 11.60 2.52
CA GLU A 91 -13.46 11.67 2.59
C GLU A 91 -14.12 10.54 1.82
N THR A 92 -13.74 10.33 0.55
CA THR A 92 -14.23 9.19 -0.25
C THR A 92 -13.85 7.85 0.39
N ARG A 93 -12.70 7.77 1.07
CA ARG A 93 -12.33 6.60 1.89
C ARG A 93 -13.37 6.32 2.97
N LYS A 94 -13.77 7.33 3.75
CA LYS A 94 -14.79 7.20 4.79
C LYS A 94 -16.11 6.68 4.22
N ASP A 95 -16.57 7.27 3.13
CA ASP A 95 -17.85 6.92 2.51
C ASP A 95 -17.83 5.51 1.94
N ALA A 96 -16.79 5.16 1.20
CA ALA A 96 -16.62 3.83 0.62
C ALA A 96 -16.53 2.74 1.70
N LEU A 97 -15.76 2.97 2.77
CA LEU A 97 -15.65 2.04 3.89
C LEU A 97 -16.98 1.90 4.64
N SER A 98 -17.70 3.00 4.84
CA SER A 98 -19.01 2.99 5.49
C SER A 98 -20.03 2.19 4.65
N ALA A 99 -20.03 2.37 3.34
CA ALA A 99 -20.91 1.67 2.43
C ALA A 99 -20.60 0.16 2.40
N PHE A 100 -19.32 -0.22 2.29
CA PHE A 100 -18.92 -1.62 2.24
C PHE A 100 -19.17 -2.34 3.58
N TYR A 101 -18.64 -1.82 4.69
CA TYR A 101 -18.73 -2.46 6.01
C TYR A 101 -20.14 -2.34 6.65
N GLY A 102 -20.96 -1.43 6.18
CA GLY A 102 -22.40 -1.35 6.49
C GLY A 102 -23.29 -2.11 5.52
N GLY A 103 -22.74 -2.65 4.43
CA GLY A 103 -23.47 -3.27 3.35
C GLY A 103 -23.80 -4.76 3.56
N PRO A 104 -24.72 -5.31 2.73
CA PRO A 104 -25.23 -6.68 2.89
C PRO A 104 -24.17 -7.76 2.62
N VAL A 105 -23.21 -7.51 1.70
CA VAL A 105 -22.17 -8.49 1.39
C VAL A 105 -21.25 -8.69 2.58
N TRP A 106 -20.79 -7.59 3.21
CA TRP A 106 -20.00 -7.71 4.44
C TRP A 106 -20.81 -8.39 5.55
N ALA A 107 -22.06 -8.02 5.74
CA ALA A 107 -22.92 -8.65 6.75
C ALA A 107 -23.06 -10.17 6.56
N ALA A 108 -23.13 -10.62 5.30
CA ALA A 108 -23.26 -12.04 4.97
C ALA A 108 -21.95 -12.84 5.17
N HIS A 109 -20.79 -12.21 4.96
CA HIS A 109 -19.51 -12.92 4.86
C HIS A 109 -18.49 -12.58 5.94
N ARG A 110 -18.74 -11.56 6.78
CA ARG A 110 -17.81 -11.09 7.82
C ARG A 110 -17.37 -12.20 8.79
N ASP A 111 -18.29 -13.07 9.20
CA ASP A 111 -17.98 -14.09 10.19
C ASP A 111 -17.03 -15.15 9.59
N ALA A 112 -17.24 -15.52 8.33
CA ALA A 112 -16.34 -16.41 7.59
C ALA A 112 -14.96 -15.77 7.38
N ALA A 113 -14.91 -14.46 7.04
CA ALA A 113 -13.65 -13.74 6.90
C ALA A 113 -12.90 -13.63 8.25
N ASN A 114 -13.59 -13.18 9.30
CA ASN A 114 -13.02 -13.02 10.63
C ASN A 114 -12.53 -14.34 11.24
N ALA A 115 -13.22 -15.45 10.92
CA ALA A 115 -12.81 -16.78 11.37
C ALA A 115 -11.41 -17.19 10.87
N THR A 116 -10.93 -16.61 9.78
CA THR A 116 -9.59 -16.88 9.23
C THR A 116 -8.48 -16.05 9.86
N MET A 117 -8.80 -14.92 10.50
CA MET A 117 -7.86 -13.90 10.93
C MET A 117 -7.47 -14.05 12.42
N ILE A 118 -6.23 -13.72 12.73
CA ILE A 118 -5.72 -13.45 14.07
C ILE A 118 -5.65 -11.94 14.27
N ASP A 119 -5.12 -11.20 13.27
CA ASP A 119 -4.97 -9.76 13.28
C ASP A 119 -5.18 -9.18 11.89
N SER A 120 -5.85 -8.03 11.80
CA SER A 120 -6.13 -7.28 10.58
C SER A 120 -5.82 -5.79 10.72
N ASP A 121 -5.17 -5.39 11.82
CA ASP A 121 -5.00 -3.99 12.22
C ASP A 121 -3.61 -3.44 11.86
N ASP A 122 -2.70 -4.27 11.32
CA ASP A 122 -1.44 -3.81 10.74
C ASP A 122 -1.69 -3.13 9.39
N VAL A 123 -2.01 -1.83 9.46
CA VAL A 123 -2.40 -1.01 8.32
C VAL A 123 -1.61 0.29 8.30
N LEU A 124 -0.90 0.53 7.22
CA LEU A 124 -0.26 1.82 6.94
C LEU A 124 -1.14 2.64 5.99
N LEU A 125 -1.45 3.87 6.40
CA LEU A 125 -2.15 4.86 5.58
C LEU A 125 -1.11 5.72 4.88
N LEU A 126 -1.20 5.80 3.55
CA LEU A 126 -0.12 6.26 2.70
C LEU A 126 -0.62 7.26 1.65
N LYS A 127 0.28 8.11 1.17
CA LYS A 127 0.12 8.94 -0.02
C LYS A 127 1.36 8.83 -0.91
N PRO A 128 1.25 9.11 -2.23
CA PRO A 128 2.40 9.12 -3.13
C PRO A 128 3.52 10.04 -2.61
N ALA A 129 4.76 9.56 -2.66
CA ALA A 129 5.91 10.27 -2.12
C ALA A 129 6.32 11.50 -2.95
N TRP A 130 5.98 11.50 -4.25
CA TRP A 130 6.14 12.63 -5.19
C TRP A 130 5.10 12.54 -6.29
N GLN A 131 4.99 13.56 -7.11
CA GLN A 131 4.05 13.58 -8.23
C GLN A 131 4.39 12.47 -9.24
N GLY A 132 3.44 11.56 -9.45
CA GLY A 132 3.61 10.39 -10.33
C GLY A 132 4.21 9.16 -9.64
N ALA A 133 4.46 9.19 -8.33
CA ALA A 133 4.94 8.04 -7.57
C ALA A 133 3.86 6.99 -7.25
N GLY A 134 2.58 7.31 -7.49
CA GLY A 134 1.47 6.36 -7.29
C GLY A 134 1.49 5.22 -8.31
N PHE A 135 0.71 4.18 -8.04
CA PHE A 135 0.60 3.03 -8.93
C PHE A 135 -0.02 3.40 -10.29
N ASP A 136 0.60 2.99 -11.38
CA ASP A 136 0.01 3.01 -12.71
C ASP A 136 -0.66 1.65 -12.99
N LEU A 137 -1.99 1.65 -12.99
CA LEU A 137 -2.80 0.46 -13.28
C LEU A 137 -3.41 0.51 -14.69
N SER A 138 -3.00 1.46 -15.55
CA SER A 138 -3.61 1.70 -16.87
C SER A 138 -3.57 0.51 -17.81
N GLY A 139 -2.51 -0.28 -17.74
CA GLY A 139 -2.34 -1.52 -18.52
C GLY A 139 -2.87 -2.77 -17.82
N SER A 140 -3.38 -2.65 -16.60
CA SER A 140 -3.76 -3.80 -15.79
C SER A 140 -5.21 -4.20 -16.05
N LYS A 141 -5.43 -5.50 -16.26
CA LYS A 141 -6.77 -6.09 -16.36
C LYS A 141 -6.94 -7.13 -15.28
N ARG A 142 -8.00 -6.99 -14.48
CA ARG A 142 -8.35 -8.01 -13.49
C ARG A 142 -9.01 -9.21 -14.17
N PRO A 143 -8.48 -10.42 -13.99
CA PRO A 143 -9.18 -11.63 -14.42
C PRO A 143 -10.51 -11.77 -13.68
N THR A 144 -11.51 -12.32 -14.36
CA THR A 144 -12.76 -12.77 -13.72
C THR A 144 -12.46 -13.90 -12.74
N THR A 145 -13.39 -14.19 -11.84
CA THR A 145 -13.23 -15.31 -10.90
C THR A 145 -13.05 -16.65 -11.62
N ALA A 146 -13.75 -16.88 -12.73
CA ALA A 146 -13.60 -18.09 -13.54
C ALA A 146 -12.22 -18.19 -14.22
N GLU A 147 -11.72 -17.08 -14.80
CA GLU A 147 -10.38 -17.04 -15.38
C GLU A 147 -9.31 -17.25 -14.30
N ALA A 148 -9.47 -16.66 -13.13
CA ALA A 148 -8.54 -16.79 -12.01
C ALA A 148 -8.47 -18.25 -11.48
N GLN A 149 -9.59 -18.94 -11.41
CA GLN A 149 -9.64 -20.37 -11.07
C GLN A 149 -8.86 -21.24 -12.07
N SER A 150 -9.03 -20.97 -13.37
CA SER A 150 -8.25 -21.66 -14.41
C SER A 150 -6.75 -21.34 -14.38
N MET A 151 -6.38 -20.18 -13.86
CA MET A 151 -4.97 -19.79 -13.71
C MET A 151 -4.33 -20.40 -12.46
N SER A 152 -5.08 -20.62 -11.39
CA SER A 152 -4.56 -21.23 -10.16
C SER A 152 -4.16 -22.69 -10.34
N ASP A 153 -4.69 -23.37 -11.36
CA ASP A 153 -4.27 -24.71 -11.77
C ASP A 153 -2.91 -24.72 -12.49
N ARG A 154 -2.39 -23.53 -12.88
CA ARG A 154 -1.05 -23.40 -13.45
C ARG A 154 -0.08 -23.10 -12.32
N SER A 155 0.94 -23.90 -12.19
CA SER A 155 1.87 -23.96 -11.07
C SER A 155 2.67 -22.68 -10.75
N ARG A 156 2.55 -21.61 -11.53
CA ARG A 156 3.19 -20.30 -11.28
C ARG A 156 2.42 -19.16 -11.94
N LEU A 157 1.90 -18.25 -11.10
CA LEU A 157 1.42 -16.96 -11.60
C LEU A 157 2.64 -16.05 -11.86
N PRO A 158 2.69 -15.30 -12.97
CA PRO A 158 3.77 -14.37 -13.23
C PRO A 158 3.73 -13.20 -12.26
N GLY A 159 4.91 -12.67 -11.93
CA GLY A 159 5.11 -11.50 -11.11
C GLY A 159 5.65 -11.81 -9.72
N PHE A 160 6.55 -10.96 -9.30
CA PHE A 160 7.11 -10.90 -7.96
C PHE A 160 7.13 -9.43 -7.53
N VAL A 161 6.68 -9.15 -6.33
CA VAL A 161 6.64 -7.79 -5.78
C VAL A 161 7.44 -7.75 -4.48
N GLU A 162 8.37 -6.81 -4.41
CA GLU A 162 9.06 -6.47 -3.16
C GLU A 162 8.52 -5.15 -2.63
N ILE A 163 8.14 -5.11 -1.36
CA ILE A 163 7.79 -3.88 -0.65
C ILE A 163 8.85 -3.64 0.42
N SER A 164 9.56 -2.51 0.32
CA SER A 164 10.51 -2.07 1.33
C SER A 164 9.88 -0.96 2.16
N ILE A 165 9.81 -1.13 3.49
CA ILE A 165 9.24 -0.18 4.44
C ILE A 165 10.38 0.40 5.28
N HIS A 166 10.68 1.67 5.07
CA HIS A 166 11.69 2.42 5.81
C HIS A 166 11.04 3.25 6.90
N HIS A 167 11.38 2.98 8.15
CA HIS A 167 10.88 3.72 9.31
C HIS A 167 11.77 4.93 9.56
N LEU A 168 11.19 6.10 9.54
CA LEU A 168 11.91 7.38 9.56
C LEU A 168 11.64 8.15 10.85
N ARG A 169 12.52 9.11 11.14
CA ARG A 169 12.23 10.11 12.18
C ARG A 169 11.10 11.03 11.70
N PRO A 170 10.28 11.56 12.62
CA PRO A 170 9.25 12.53 12.27
C PRO A 170 9.79 13.68 11.43
N GLY A 171 9.12 13.98 10.32
CA GLY A 171 9.48 15.04 9.39
C GLY A 171 10.62 14.72 8.41
N ALA A 172 11.15 13.49 8.42
CA ALA A 172 12.22 13.08 7.52
C ALA A 172 11.71 12.55 6.16
N GLU A 173 10.41 12.29 5.99
CA GLU A 173 9.83 11.59 4.85
C GLU A 173 10.09 12.31 3.52
N ALA A 174 9.88 13.63 3.47
CA ALA A 174 10.03 14.40 2.23
C ALA A 174 11.50 14.39 1.74
N GLY A 175 12.44 14.68 2.64
CA GLY A 175 13.86 14.67 2.29
C GLY A 175 14.39 13.26 1.98
N PHE A 176 13.84 12.22 2.61
CA PHE A 176 14.16 10.83 2.27
C PHE A 176 13.63 10.48 0.87
N ALA A 177 12.39 10.83 0.59
CA ALA A 177 11.74 10.57 -0.71
C ALA A 177 12.48 11.28 -1.87
N GLU A 178 12.86 12.54 -1.69
CA GLU A 178 13.61 13.31 -2.68
C GLU A 178 14.95 12.63 -3.02
N ARG A 179 15.75 12.28 -2.00
CA ARG A 179 17.01 11.55 -2.22
C ARG A 179 16.78 10.17 -2.82
N PHE A 180 15.78 9.44 -2.36
CA PHE A 180 15.46 8.12 -2.91
C PHE A 180 15.12 8.21 -4.40
N GLN A 181 14.31 9.18 -4.79
CA GLN A 181 13.98 9.43 -6.19
C GLN A 181 15.23 9.75 -7.02
N ALA A 182 16.10 10.63 -6.52
CA ALA A 182 17.27 11.11 -7.26
C ALA A 182 18.39 10.08 -7.36
N GLU A 183 18.63 9.31 -6.30
CA GLU A 183 19.83 8.49 -6.17
C GLU A 183 19.53 6.98 -6.19
N ALA A 184 18.47 6.53 -5.47
CA ALA A 184 18.16 5.11 -5.36
C ALA A 184 17.43 4.58 -6.61
N VAL A 185 16.42 5.29 -7.10
CA VAL A 185 15.59 4.83 -8.25
C VAL A 185 16.42 4.49 -9.48
N PRO A 186 17.42 5.31 -9.91
CA PRO A 186 18.27 4.94 -11.03
C PRO A 186 19.07 3.65 -10.80
N GLN A 187 19.55 3.42 -9.57
CA GLN A 187 20.29 2.20 -9.23
C GLN A 187 19.40 0.96 -9.23
N LEU A 188 18.20 1.07 -8.68
CA LEU A 188 17.22 -0.03 -8.71
C LEU A 188 16.89 -0.41 -10.15
N ALA A 189 16.58 0.57 -10.99
CA ALA A 189 16.28 0.37 -12.41
C ALA A 189 17.45 -0.24 -13.20
N ALA A 190 18.67 0.27 -12.99
CA ALA A 190 19.88 -0.25 -13.64
C ALA A 190 20.18 -1.70 -13.29
N ASN A 191 19.69 -2.19 -12.16
CA ASN A 191 19.86 -3.56 -11.70
C ASN A 191 18.61 -4.45 -11.94
N GLY A 192 17.61 -3.97 -12.68
CA GLY A 192 16.50 -4.78 -13.17
C GLY A 192 15.18 -4.66 -12.36
N ALA A 193 15.09 -3.78 -11.37
CA ALA A 193 13.83 -3.52 -10.69
C ALA A 193 12.97 -2.52 -11.46
N ARG A 194 11.67 -2.78 -11.52
CA ARG A 194 10.66 -1.81 -11.96
C ARG A 194 10.05 -1.15 -10.74
N LEU A 195 10.25 0.14 -10.52
CA LEU A 195 9.56 0.85 -9.45
C LEU A 195 8.07 0.95 -9.82
N LEU A 196 7.21 0.26 -9.08
CA LEU A 196 5.75 0.24 -9.27
C LEU A 196 5.07 1.38 -8.53
N GLY A 197 5.66 1.84 -7.42
CA GLY A 197 5.18 2.97 -6.65
C GLY A 197 6.09 3.31 -5.48
N ALA A 198 5.99 4.56 -5.01
CA ALA A 198 6.67 5.03 -3.81
C ALA A 198 5.74 5.91 -2.99
N PHE A 199 5.72 5.70 -1.68
CA PHE A 199 4.74 6.30 -0.79
C PHE A 199 5.40 6.78 0.50
N ILE A 200 4.76 7.76 1.14
CA ILE A 200 5.06 8.20 2.50
C ILE A 200 3.79 8.11 3.35
N SER A 201 3.94 8.21 4.67
CA SER A 201 2.80 8.24 5.59
C SER A 201 1.81 9.33 5.22
N GLU A 202 0.52 8.99 5.23
CA GLU A 202 -0.55 9.96 5.27
C GLU A 202 -0.89 10.26 6.73
N HIS A 203 -0.73 11.51 7.15
CA HIS A 203 -0.89 11.95 8.54
C HIS A 203 -2.27 12.51 8.86
N CYS A 204 -3.21 12.45 7.90
CA CYS A 204 -4.59 12.84 8.18
C CYS A 204 -5.22 11.90 9.21
N GLU A 205 -6.14 12.44 9.99
CA GLU A 205 -6.92 11.67 10.96
C GLU A 205 -7.61 10.47 10.28
N ASN A 206 -7.62 9.33 10.96
CA ASN A 206 -8.35 8.15 10.47
C ASN A 206 -9.86 8.43 10.42
N THR A 207 -10.38 8.69 9.24
CA THR A 207 -11.79 9.03 9.01
C THR A 207 -12.77 7.87 9.22
N PHE A 208 -12.26 6.64 9.45
CA PHE A 208 -13.07 5.45 9.74
C PHE A 208 -12.47 4.66 10.91
N PRO A 209 -12.66 5.10 12.18
CA PRO A 209 -12.02 4.52 13.36
C PRO A 209 -12.37 3.06 13.66
N ARG A 210 -13.45 2.52 13.07
CA ARG A 210 -13.79 1.09 13.18
C ARG A 210 -12.77 0.16 12.54
N LEU A 211 -11.92 0.69 11.64
CA LEU A 211 -10.75 0.02 11.12
C LEU A 211 -9.51 0.78 11.59
N PRO A 212 -8.79 0.24 12.55
CA PRO A 212 -7.55 0.84 13.02
C PRO A 212 -6.52 1.00 11.90
N VAL A 213 -5.71 2.03 12.04
CA VAL A 213 -4.49 2.24 11.25
C VAL A 213 -3.35 2.54 12.21
N ARG A 214 -2.13 2.23 11.83
CA ARG A 214 -0.92 2.54 12.61
C ARG A 214 -0.70 4.05 12.61
N ALA A 215 -1.25 4.72 13.63
CA ALA A 215 -1.12 6.16 13.79
C ALA A 215 0.29 6.55 14.28
N GLY A 216 0.78 7.72 13.82
CA GLY A 216 2.08 8.24 14.23
C GLY A 216 3.29 7.56 13.58
N GLU A 217 3.07 6.66 12.64
CA GLU A 217 4.15 6.09 11.82
C GLU A 217 4.68 7.12 10.82
N ASN A 218 6.00 7.17 10.72
CA ASN A 218 6.70 7.98 9.72
C ASN A 218 7.47 7.02 8.83
N VAL A 219 6.86 6.63 7.71
CA VAL A 219 7.46 5.65 6.81
C VAL A 219 7.64 6.21 5.41
N PHE A 220 8.65 5.70 4.73
CA PHE A 220 8.76 5.70 3.29
C PHE A 220 8.66 4.26 2.79
N ILE A 221 7.89 4.05 1.74
CA ILE A 221 7.66 2.73 1.15
C ILE A 221 8.03 2.77 -0.32
N ALA A 222 8.86 1.83 -0.75
CA ALA A 222 9.10 1.54 -2.16
C ALA A 222 8.49 0.19 -2.54
N VAL A 223 7.80 0.14 -3.67
CA VAL A 223 7.21 -1.07 -4.23
C VAL A 223 7.89 -1.35 -5.56
N ALA A 224 8.63 -2.44 -5.65
CA ALA A 224 9.35 -2.89 -6.83
C ALA A 224 8.72 -4.16 -7.41
N GLY A 225 8.63 -4.24 -8.73
CA GLY A 225 8.13 -5.39 -9.46
C GLY A 225 9.22 -6.10 -10.25
N PHE A 226 9.08 -7.42 -10.36
CA PHE A 226 9.94 -8.31 -11.12
C PHE A 226 9.08 -9.33 -11.88
N ASP A 227 9.62 -9.92 -12.93
CA ASP A 227 8.88 -10.91 -13.72
C ASP A 227 8.63 -12.20 -12.93
N ASP A 228 9.60 -12.60 -12.11
CA ASP A 228 9.54 -13.79 -11.25
C ASP A 228 10.57 -13.71 -10.11
N GLY A 229 10.65 -14.77 -9.30
CA GLY A 229 11.60 -14.88 -8.21
C GLY A 229 13.06 -15.00 -8.66
N ASP A 230 13.33 -15.55 -9.84
CA ASP A 230 14.68 -15.70 -10.37
C ASP A 230 15.22 -14.32 -10.82
N SER A 231 14.39 -13.53 -11.47
CA SER A 231 14.68 -12.12 -11.81
C SER A 231 14.96 -11.28 -10.55
N HIS A 232 14.16 -11.47 -9.49
CA HIS A 232 14.39 -10.83 -8.20
C HIS A 232 15.72 -11.28 -7.56
N ALA A 233 16.06 -12.57 -7.59
CA ALA A 233 17.32 -13.08 -7.05
C ALA A 233 18.54 -12.53 -7.82
N GLY A 234 18.44 -12.43 -9.15
CA GLY A 234 19.43 -11.76 -9.99
C GLY A 234 19.61 -10.29 -9.63
N PHE A 235 18.52 -9.57 -9.44
CA PHE A 235 18.51 -8.18 -8.97
C PHE A 235 19.24 -8.04 -7.63
N GLN A 236 18.92 -8.85 -6.63
CA GLN A 236 19.54 -8.79 -5.31
C GLN A 236 21.05 -9.01 -5.40
N THR A 237 21.49 -9.98 -6.23
CA THR A 237 22.91 -10.28 -6.46
C THR A 237 23.62 -9.09 -7.12
N ALA A 238 23.06 -8.54 -8.18
CA ALA A 238 23.61 -7.40 -8.89
C ALA A 238 23.70 -6.14 -8.01
N LEU A 239 22.64 -5.89 -7.25
CA LEU A 239 22.57 -4.75 -6.33
C LEU A 239 23.61 -4.86 -5.20
N ALA A 240 23.78 -6.04 -4.62
CA ALA A 240 24.79 -6.29 -3.59
C ALA A 240 26.22 -6.09 -4.10
N ALA A 241 26.49 -6.39 -5.36
CA ALA A 241 27.78 -6.19 -6.02
C ALA A 241 28.05 -4.74 -6.43
N SER A 242 27.01 -3.87 -6.50
CA SER A 242 27.12 -2.51 -7.01
C SER A 242 27.81 -1.55 -6.02
N PRO A 243 28.97 -0.97 -6.36
CA PRO A 243 29.61 0.07 -5.54
C PRO A 243 28.75 1.34 -5.44
N ALA A 244 28.04 1.70 -6.52
CA ALA A 244 27.14 2.85 -6.53
C ALA A 244 25.97 2.68 -5.55
N TRP A 245 25.37 1.48 -5.50
CA TRP A 245 24.34 1.16 -4.52
C TRP A 245 24.85 1.21 -3.09
N ARG A 246 26.09 0.76 -2.84
CA ARG A 246 26.70 0.83 -1.52
C ARG A 246 26.83 2.28 -1.04
N ALA A 247 27.28 3.18 -1.90
CA ALA A 247 27.36 4.62 -1.60
C ALA A 247 25.98 5.22 -1.29
N VAL A 248 24.95 4.87 -2.09
CA VAL A 248 23.56 5.28 -1.83
C VAL A 248 23.10 4.79 -0.46
N ARG A 249 23.35 3.53 -0.13
CA ARG A 249 22.97 2.96 1.18
C ARG A 249 23.60 3.72 2.35
N GLU A 250 24.87 4.04 2.29
CA GLU A 250 25.59 4.72 3.37
C GLU A 250 25.01 6.11 3.66
N THR A 251 24.52 6.81 2.62
CA THR A 251 23.94 8.16 2.77
C THR A 251 22.45 8.14 3.14
N HIS A 252 21.67 7.19 2.62
CA HIS A 252 20.22 7.17 2.78
C HIS A 252 19.76 6.66 4.14
N TRP A 253 20.43 5.66 4.72
CA TRP A 253 19.97 5.04 5.95
C TRP A 253 20.19 5.88 7.21
N ALA A 254 20.92 6.98 7.14
CA ALA A 254 21.13 7.89 8.27
C ALA A 254 19.83 8.50 8.84
N GLY A 255 18.72 8.49 8.07
CA GLY A 255 17.39 8.96 8.51
C GLY A 255 16.49 7.87 9.09
N SER A 256 16.88 6.60 8.97
CA SER A 256 16.08 5.46 9.43
C SER A 256 16.22 5.25 10.94
N THR A 257 15.11 4.89 11.59
CA THR A 257 15.08 4.60 13.05
C THR A 257 15.35 3.13 13.36
N LYS A 258 15.14 2.25 12.36
CA LYS A 258 15.42 0.81 12.41
C LYS A 258 15.71 0.28 11.00
N PRO A 259 16.23 -0.95 10.85
CA PRO A 259 16.37 -1.59 9.54
C PRO A 259 15.05 -1.61 8.77
N ALA A 260 15.13 -1.47 7.45
CA ALA A 260 13.94 -1.57 6.61
C ALA A 260 13.30 -2.95 6.71
N GLU A 261 11.97 -2.98 6.78
CA GLU A 261 11.21 -4.21 6.62
C GLU A 261 11.05 -4.51 5.13
N THR A 262 11.23 -5.76 4.75
CA THR A 262 11.08 -6.19 3.36
C THR A 262 10.01 -7.28 3.27
N LEU A 263 9.02 -7.06 2.43
CA LEU A 263 8.00 -8.05 2.11
C LEU A 263 8.29 -8.61 0.73
N ARG A 264 8.47 -9.92 0.62
CA ARG A 264 8.64 -10.64 -0.65
C ARG A 264 7.33 -11.32 -0.99
N LEU A 265 6.71 -10.89 -2.07
CA LEU A 265 5.31 -11.14 -2.34
C LEU A 265 5.11 -11.78 -3.72
N THR A 266 4.16 -12.71 -3.81
CA THR A 266 3.64 -13.18 -5.09
C THR A 266 2.17 -12.76 -5.24
N PRO A 267 1.78 -12.17 -6.39
CA PRO A 267 0.40 -11.74 -6.62
C PRO A 267 -0.57 -12.92 -6.60
N THR A 268 -1.79 -12.70 -6.09
CA THR A 268 -2.89 -13.63 -6.34
C THR A 268 -3.36 -13.57 -7.79
N ALA A 269 -4.19 -14.52 -8.20
CA ALA A 269 -4.69 -14.56 -9.58
C ALA A 269 -5.47 -13.28 -9.96
N ARG A 270 -6.10 -12.61 -8.99
CA ARG A 270 -6.92 -11.41 -9.22
C ARG A 270 -6.25 -10.10 -8.83
N SER A 271 -4.97 -10.10 -8.47
CA SER A 271 -4.21 -8.89 -8.24
C SER A 271 -4.09 -8.06 -9.53
N LEU A 272 -4.34 -6.73 -9.47
CA LEU A 272 -4.04 -5.82 -10.59
C LEU A 272 -2.56 -5.49 -10.66
N LEU A 273 -1.92 -5.27 -9.51
CA LEU A 273 -0.50 -5.00 -9.41
C LEU A 273 0.28 -6.31 -9.46
N ARG A 274 1.29 -6.38 -10.38
CA ARG A 274 2.12 -7.57 -10.61
C ARG A 274 3.58 -7.18 -10.88
#